data_37d83031f777175b7daba45db1d9cd65
#
_entry.id   37d83031f777175b7daba45db1d9cd65
#
_cell.length_a   1.000
_cell.length_b   1.000
_cell.length_c   1.000
_cell.angle_alpha   90.00
_cell.angle_beta   90.00
_cell.angle_gamma   90.00
#
_symmetry.space_group_name_H-M   'P 1'
#
loop_
_entity.id
_entity.type
_entity.pdbx_description
1 polymer ?
#
loop_
_entity_poly.entity_id
_entity_poly.type
_entity_poly.pdbx_seq_one_letter_code
_entity_poly.pdbx_strand_id
1 'polypeptide(L)'
;MVATSRNQLNSYFVSEMEALRSNASQFGEKYPNIASELALSNGRSRDPHVEHLLQSFAWMHSRLRLMVESESSKLATILLQQFYPQLVASTPSMSIAEFEVDGFAANFGDGYLLPGGSLMEPVNLLSTNEASSDYGKCRFSTCYDTLLWPLEVLSVKKELSSQYPELETRFSRVQSVLKIELGESQPGAAENLDFGNPVRFFIDVDEEYRFLFLEILYRHLIGVAVLDHEGKIRKILDRGAFKVNGFDDDERIFPRDSKQELGLTLLHDYFTFPEKFLFFELRGLESLAVATKEEEVKEFASFALVLNEKLPEKIPLNHRSIKLNCAPVTNLFQKTSEPIPVNNKEFRHKLAMDRQKPDDYEIYRVEKVFSIDSRGQQRELVPYFSPALSENVEDKYGWISQFEESYHRKNQGNDVWLSFFNADHERDAPTSETIFAKTICCNNSLCESMPVGQEFALIGSGPLNSIKLVSRPSRYRKSSLGEERQWQLLSHLSLYHVALSEPNTARDSLRQALDLYVNQEDLVGQRQIESIEQLDAEEGVAPSKIGGWRGYYRGTKYTLVLNERKFEGSPTLFGSVLNQYLALFSHINSFSSLELKLGNERVFKWQPMTGHKILA
;
A
#
# COMPACT_ATOMS: atom_id res chain seq x y z
N MET A 1 11.27 -2.93 -23.03
CA MET A 1 10.73 -1.82 -23.85
C MET A 1 11.33 -1.71 -25.24
N VAL A 2 12.64 -1.68 -25.47
CA VAL A 2 13.17 -1.60 -26.87
C VAL A 2 12.67 -2.74 -27.73
N ALA A 3 12.61 -3.95 -27.23
CA ALA A 3 12.05 -5.10 -27.95
C ALA A 3 10.53 -5.03 -28.09
N THR A 4 9.81 -4.57 -27.06
CA THR A 4 8.35 -4.41 -27.06
C THR A 4 7.93 -3.28 -27.99
N SER A 5 8.57 -2.12 -27.88
CA SER A 5 8.36 -0.97 -28.79
C SER A 5 8.69 -1.30 -30.24
N ARG A 6 9.72 -2.11 -30.49
CA ARG A 6 10.07 -2.57 -31.82
C ARG A 6 9.04 -3.56 -32.37
N ASN A 7 8.50 -4.43 -31.52
CA ASN A 7 7.42 -5.36 -31.90
C ASN A 7 6.12 -4.61 -32.17
N GLN A 8 5.76 -3.62 -31.36
CA GLN A 8 4.61 -2.74 -31.57
C GLN A 8 4.75 -1.93 -32.86
N LEU A 9 5.91 -1.31 -33.08
CA LEU A 9 6.17 -0.58 -34.32
C LEU A 9 6.04 -1.47 -35.55
N ASN A 10 6.52 -2.72 -35.48
CA ASN A 10 6.36 -3.68 -36.55
C ASN A 10 4.90 -4.08 -36.75
N SER A 11 4.12 -4.27 -35.70
CA SER A 11 2.69 -4.60 -35.82
C SER A 11 1.90 -3.45 -36.44
N TYR A 12 2.18 -2.20 -36.04
CA TYR A 12 1.60 -1.01 -36.67
C TYR A 12 2.02 -0.89 -38.13
N PHE A 13 3.28 -1.11 -38.44
CA PHE A 13 3.75 -1.08 -39.84
C PHE A 13 3.01 -2.09 -40.72
N VAL A 14 2.81 -3.32 -40.24
CA VAL A 14 2.04 -4.33 -40.96
C VAL A 14 0.59 -3.90 -41.17
N SER A 15 -0.07 -3.41 -40.09
CA SER A 15 -1.45 -2.91 -40.16
C SER A 15 -1.61 -1.75 -41.12
N GLU A 16 -0.68 -0.77 -41.09
CA GLU A 16 -0.70 0.39 -42.01
C GLU A 16 -0.42 -0.02 -43.45
N MET A 17 0.47 -0.97 -43.67
CA MET A 17 0.70 -1.53 -45.01
C MET A 17 -0.54 -2.23 -45.57
N GLU A 18 -1.26 -2.98 -44.73
CA GLU A 18 -2.52 -3.61 -45.14
C GLU A 18 -3.60 -2.57 -45.48
N ALA A 19 -3.74 -1.53 -44.64
CA ALA A 19 -4.67 -0.43 -44.87
C ALA A 19 -4.34 0.33 -46.17
N LEU A 20 -3.06 0.66 -46.40
CA LEU A 20 -2.62 1.32 -47.63
C LEU A 20 -2.87 0.46 -48.88
N ARG A 21 -2.65 -0.85 -48.80
CA ARG A 21 -2.91 -1.77 -49.90
C ARG A 21 -4.41 -1.91 -50.20
N SER A 22 -5.24 -1.97 -49.17
CA SER A 22 -6.71 -1.96 -49.31
C SER A 22 -7.19 -0.68 -49.97
N ASN A 23 -6.70 0.48 -49.51
CA ASN A 23 -7.03 1.77 -50.10
C ASN A 23 -6.50 1.93 -51.56
N ALA A 24 -5.31 1.41 -51.83
CA ALA A 24 -4.74 1.42 -53.19
C ALA A 24 -5.55 0.53 -54.14
N SER A 25 -6.13 -0.57 -53.66
CA SER A 25 -7.04 -1.41 -54.48
C SER A 25 -8.33 -0.65 -54.79
N GLN A 26 -8.96 -0.01 -53.81
CA GLN A 26 -10.16 0.81 -54.01
C GLN A 26 -9.89 2.03 -54.91
N PHE A 27 -8.71 2.64 -54.78
CA PHE A 27 -8.27 3.73 -55.66
C PHE A 27 -8.12 3.25 -57.09
N GLY A 28 -7.55 2.04 -57.30
CA GLY A 28 -7.39 1.44 -58.63
C GLY A 28 -8.73 1.17 -59.34
N GLU A 29 -9.75 0.75 -58.60
CA GLU A 29 -11.10 0.58 -59.13
C GLU A 29 -11.75 1.90 -59.53
N LYS A 30 -11.52 2.98 -58.75
CA LYS A 30 -12.14 4.29 -58.99
C LYS A 30 -11.40 5.10 -60.05
N TYR A 31 -10.09 4.94 -60.16
CA TYR A 31 -9.25 5.70 -61.08
C TYR A 31 -8.28 4.81 -61.90
N PRO A 32 -8.80 3.98 -62.80
CA PRO A 32 -7.99 2.94 -63.49
C PRO A 32 -6.85 3.52 -64.36
N ASN A 33 -7.02 4.69 -64.91
CA ASN A 33 -5.96 5.31 -65.73
C ASN A 33 -4.75 5.70 -64.89
N ILE A 34 -4.97 6.35 -63.77
CA ILE A 34 -3.89 6.78 -62.85
C ILE A 34 -3.25 5.55 -62.20
N ALA A 35 -4.05 4.53 -61.84
CA ALA A 35 -3.55 3.29 -61.26
C ALA A 35 -2.64 2.52 -62.25
N SER A 36 -2.93 2.60 -63.57
CA SER A 36 -2.06 2.00 -64.60
C SER A 36 -0.71 2.74 -64.73
N GLU A 37 -0.69 4.05 -64.60
CA GLU A 37 0.55 4.84 -64.56
C GLU A 37 1.43 4.53 -63.35
N LEU A 38 0.81 4.26 -62.19
CA LEU A 38 1.48 3.84 -60.96
C LEU A 38 1.77 2.35 -60.90
N ALA A 39 1.49 1.63 -61.98
CA ALA A 39 1.63 0.17 -62.10
C ALA A 39 0.96 -0.61 -60.93
N LEU A 40 -0.17 -0.08 -60.40
CA LEU A 40 -0.91 -0.67 -59.29
C LEU A 40 -1.77 -1.88 -59.79
N SER A 41 -1.56 -3.03 -59.17
CA SER A 41 -2.38 -4.23 -59.42
C SER A 41 -2.69 -4.92 -58.06
N ASN A 42 -3.97 -5.07 -57.74
CA ASN A 42 -4.45 -5.67 -56.47
C ASN A 42 -3.79 -5.06 -55.24
N GLY A 43 -3.69 -3.71 -55.18
CA GLY A 43 -3.14 -3.00 -54.02
C GLY A 43 -1.62 -3.03 -53.88
N ARG A 44 -0.90 -3.62 -54.85
CA ARG A 44 0.58 -3.61 -54.92
C ARG A 44 1.03 -2.94 -56.22
N SER A 45 2.14 -2.21 -56.14
CA SER A 45 2.76 -1.67 -57.33
C SER A 45 3.84 -2.63 -57.87
N ARG A 46 3.89 -2.78 -59.21
CA ARG A 46 5.00 -3.46 -59.86
C ARG A 46 6.24 -2.63 -59.99
N ASP A 47 6.10 -1.31 -59.81
CA ASP A 47 7.24 -0.38 -59.77
C ASP A 47 7.87 -0.41 -58.37
N PRO A 48 9.14 -0.80 -58.22
CA PRO A 48 9.85 -0.82 -56.96
C PRO A 48 9.90 0.53 -56.25
N HIS A 49 9.96 1.63 -56.98
CA HIS A 49 10.01 2.98 -56.40
C HIS A 49 8.69 3.34 -55.71
N VAL A 50 7.57 3.02 -56.34
CA VAL A 50 6.24 3.24 -55.75
C VAL A 50 6.02 2.34 -54.53
N GLU A 51 6.45 1.10 -54.59
CA GLU A 51 6.34 0.18 -53.43
C GLU A 51 7.22 0.65 -52.25
N HIS A 52 8.45 1.14 -52.51
CA HIS A 52 9.30 1.73 -51.48
C HIS A 52 8.71 3.02 -50.91
N LEU A 53 8.04 3.82 -51.69
CA LEU A 53 7.37 5.04 -51.22
C LEU A 53 6.21 4.68 -50.28
N LEU A 54 5.40 3.68 -50.63
CA LEU A 54 4.33 3.16 -49.78
C LEU A 54 4.86 2.57 -48.46
N GLN A 55 5.96 1.81 -48.53
CA GLN A 55 6.62 1.28 -47.32
C GLN A 55 7.16 2.40 -46.42
N SER A 56 7.78 3.43 -47.03
CA SER A 56 8.32 4.58 -46.30
C SER A 56 7.20 5.37 -45.61
N PHE A 57 6.07 5.54 -46.32
CA PHE A 57 4.90 6.24 -45.78
C PHE A 57 4.27 5.43 -44.63
N ALA A 58 4.09 4.11 -44.82
CA ALA A 58 3.60 3.22 -43.76
C ALA A 58 4.49 3.25 -42.51
N TRP A 59 5.83 3.27 -42.73
CA TRP A 59 6.79 3.37 -41.64
C TRP A 59 6.67 4.69 -40.87
N MET A 60 6.59 5.79 -41.62
CA MET A 60 6.43 7.11 -40.98
C MET A 60 5.11 7.22 -40.24
N HIS A 61 4.01 6.72 -40.83
CA HIS A 61 2.70 6.72 -40.17
C HIS A 61 2.67 5.86 -38.92
N SER A 62 3.29 4.68 -38.97
CA SER A 62 3.46 3.80 -37.81
C SER A 62 4.24 4.47 -36.67
N ARG A 63 5.27 5.24 -36.99
CA ARG A 63 6.01 6.04 -36.00
C ARG A 63 5.17 7.17 -35.41
N LEU A 64 4.40 7.86 -36.23
CA LEU A 64 3.47 8.91 -35.76
C LEU A 64 2.40 8.31 -34.85
N ARG A 65 1.83 7.16 -35.21
CA ARG A 65 0.84 6.46 -34.39
C ARG A 65 1.43 6.06 -33.04
N LEU A 66 2.61 5.45 -33.03
CA LEU A 66 3.32 5.11 -31.79
C LEU A 66 3.58 6.35 -30.93
N MET A 67 3.95 7.49 -31.55
CA MET A 67 4.20 8.74 -30.83
C MET A 67 2.91 9.29 -30.21
N VAL A 68 1.81 9.32 -30.96
CA VAL A 68 0.50 9.79 -30.46
C VAL A 68 0.00 8.91 -29.32
N GLU A 69 0.11 7.58 -29.45
CA GLU A 69 -0.28 6.66 -28.37
C GLU A 69 0.60 6.83 -27.12
N SER A 70 1.92 7.00 -27.30
CA SER A 70 2.82 7.27 -26.16
C SER A 70 2.56 8.61 -25.47
N GLU A 71 2.11 9.64 -26.19
CA GLU A 71 1.76 10.92 -25.58
C GLU A 71 0.44 10.85 -24.80
N SER A 72 -0.52 10.09 -25.29
CA SER A 72 -1.78 9.88 -24.54
C SER A 72 -1.55 9.15 -23.21
N SER A 73 -0.65 8.18 -23.20
CA SER A 73 -0.22 7.47 -21.99
C SER A 73 0.45 8.40 -20.97
N LYS A 74 1.28 9.33 -21.42
CA LYS A 74 1.91 10.32 -20.52
C LYS A 74 0.88 11.17 -19.78
N LEU A 75 -0.22 11.53 -20.43
CA LEU A 75 -1.31 12.27 -19.78
C LEU A 75 -1.96 11.46 -18.67
N ALA A 76 -2.28 10.18 -18.92
CA ALA A 76 -2.83 9.30 -17.90
C ALA A 76 -1.86 9.12 -16.72
N THR A 77 -0.57 8.94 -17.00
CA THR A 77 0.47 8.86 -15.96
C THR A 77 0.53 10.13 -15.11
N ILE A 78 0.52 11.32 -15.72
CA ILE A 78 0.56 12.60 -14.99
C ILE A 78 -0.67 12.76 -14.10
N LEU A 79 -1.87 12.43 -14.59
CA LEU A 79 -3.10 12.49 -13.80
C LEU A 79 -3.08 11.51 -12.63
N LEU A 80 -2.66 10.26 -12.88
CA LEU A 80 -2.53 9.26 -11.82
C LEU A 80 -1.47 9.66 -10.79
N GLN A 81 -0.33 10.20 -11.21
CA GLN A 81 0.70 10.71 -10.29
C GLN A 81 0.19 11.85 -9.41
N GLN A 82 -0.72 12.66 -9.92
CA GLN A 82 -1.29 13.76 -9.15
C GLN A 82 -2.34 13.30 -8.14
N PHE A 83 -3.17 12.31 -8.50
CA PHE A 83 -4.29 11.87 -7.66
C PHE A 83 -3.99 10.59 -6.87
N TYR A 84 -3.22 9.66 -7.46
CA TYR A 84 -2.95 8.34 -6.91
C TYR A 84 -1.48 7.93 -7.14
N PRO A 85 -0.50 8.70 -6.63
CA PRO A 85 0.93 8.49 -6.90
C PRO A 85 1.40 7.08 -6.52
N GLN A 86 0.84 6.48 -5.47
CA GLN A 86 1.18 5.13 -5.02
C GLN A 86 0.87 4.03 -6.04
N LEU A 87 -0.10 4.25 -6.94
CA LEU A 87 -0.46 3.26 -7.96
C LEU A 87 0.47 3.29 -9.18
N VAL A 88 1.19 4.39 -9.35
CA VAL A 88 2.13 4.59 -10.47
C VAL A 88 3.58 4.47 -10.02
N ALA A 89 3.85 4.68 -8.75
CA ALA A 89 5.19 4.53 -8.18
C ALA A 89 5.62 3.05 -8.11
N SER A 90 6.92 2.83 -8.00
CA SER A 90 7.46 1.53 -7.66
C SER A 90 7.09 1.15 -6.22
N THR A 91 6.94 -0.14 -5.95
CA THR A 91 6.69 -0.65 -4.61
C THR A 91 8.02 -0.87 -3.89
N PRO A 92 8.32 -0.13 -2.81
CA PRO A 92 9.55 -0.29 -2.05
C PRO A 92 9.53 -1.59 -1.24
N SER A 93 10.70 -2.01 -0.78
CA SER A 93 10.80 -3.13 0.16
C SER A 93 10.21 -2.75 1.52
N MET A 94 9.43 -3.66 2.09
CA MET A 94 8.74 -3.52 3.38
C MET A 94 9.05 -4.71 4.26
N SER A 95 9.01 -4.51 5.57
CA SER A 95 9.21 -5.57 6.57
C SER A 95 8.50 -5.22 7.86
N ILE A 96 8.55 -6.13 8.82
CA ILE A 96 8.16 -5.89 10.21
C ILE A 96 9.43 -5.77 11.04
N ALA A 97 9.55 -4.71 11.82
CA ALA A 97 10.63 -4.51 12.77
C ALA A 97 10.14 -4.68 14.20
N GLU A 98 10.95 -5.32 15.02
CA GLU A 98 10.81 -5.47 16.47
C GLU A 98 11.76 -4.51 17.16
N PHE A 99 11.24 -3.70 18.09
CA PHE A 99 11.98 -2.69 18.81
C PHE A 99 12.27 -3.18 20.22
N GLU A 100 13.53 -3.41 20.53
CA GLU A 100 13.98 -3.79 21.87
C GLU A 100 14.15 -2.53 22.72
N VAL A 101 13.29 -2.38 23.70
CA VAL A 101 13.17 -1.16 24.50
C VAL A 101 14.12 -1.18 25.69
N ASP A 102 14.79 -0.04 25.96
CA ASP A 102 15.48 0.19 27.24
C ASP A 102 14.49 0.81 28.23
N GLY A 103 14.01 -0.03 29.17
CA GLY A 103 12.96 0.33 30.13
C GLY A 103 13.34 1.47 31.10
N PHE A 104 14.61 1.83 31.20
CA PHE A 104 15.10 2.88 32.08
C PHE A 104 15.48 4.18 31.35
N ALA A 105 15.55 4.15 30.01
CA ALA A 105 15.97 5.31 29.22
C ALA A 105 14.88 6.39 29.06
N ALA A 106 13.60 6.05 29.36
CA ALA A 106 12.48 6.99 29.25
C ALA A 106 11.39 6.69 30.29
N ASN A 107 10.43 7.58 30.43
CA ASN A 107 9.22 7.33 31.20
C ASN A 107 8.19 6.64 30.30
N PHE A 108 7.82 5.40 30.64
CA PHE A 108 6.88 4.58 29.90
C PHE A 108 5.46 4.55 30.48
N GLY A 109 5.09 5.43 31.41
CA GLY A 109 3.78 5.40 32.09
C GLY A 109 2.62 4.94 31.20
N ASP A 110 2.32 5.70 30.14
CA ASP A 110 1.30 5.39 29.13
C ASP A 110 1.86 4.78 27.83
N GLY A 111 3.06 4.20 27.86
CA GLY A 111 3.81 3.76 26.69
C GLY A 111 4.67 4.88 26.08
N TYR A 112 5.74 4.52 25.39
CA TYR A 112 6.57 5.46 24.63
C TYR A 112 6.10 5.53 23.18
N LEU A 113 5.75 6.73 22.72
CA LEU A 113 5.32 6.95 21.34
C LEU A 113 6.53 7.10 20.42
N LEU A 114 6.78 6.09 19.57
CA LEU A 114 7.73 6.18 18.45
C LEU A 114 6.99 6.79 17.25
N PRO A 115 7.37 7.99 16.78
CA PRO A 115 6.68 8.62 15.66
C PRO A 115 6.81 7.84 14.36
N GLY A 116 5.76 7.87 13.54
CA GLY A 116 5.81 7.42 12.15
C GLY A 116 6.86 8.21 11.36
N GLY A 117 7.55 7.54 10.43
CA GLY A 117 8.66 8.14 9.69
C GLY A 117 9.99 8.15 10.45
N SER A 118 10.08 7.54 11.64
CA SER A 118 11.36 7.37 12.36
C SER A 118 12.33 6.55 11.52
N LEU A 119 13.47 7.15 11.19
CA LEU A 119 14.47 6.54 10.29
C LEU A 119 15.40 5.60 11.05
N MET A 120 15.72 4.49 10.40
CA MET A 120 16.67 3.51 10.89
C MET A 120 17.66 3.08 9.81
N GLU A 121 18.88 2.80 10.22
CA GLU A 121 19.96 2.31 9.34
C GLU A 121 20.57 1.02 9.89
N PRO A 122 21.04 0.10 9.01
CA PRO A 122 21.59 -1.17 9.44
C PRO A 122 22.88 -0.94 10.22
N VAL A 123 23.00 -1.65 11.34
CA VAL A 123 24.26 -1.70 12.10
C VAL A 123 25.21 -2.63 11.34
N ASN A 124 26.28 -2.06 10.80
CA ASN A 124 27.34 -2.84 10.20
C ASN A 124 28.13 -3.53 11.32
N LEU A 125 27.74 -4.73 11.69
CA LEU A 125 28.64 -5.63 12.40
C LEU A 125 29.84 -5.86 11.48
N LEU A 126 31.03 -5.48 11.93
CA LEU A 126 32.31 -5.61 11.24
C LEU A 126 32.55 -7.05 10.73
N SER A 127 31.81 -7.45 9.73
CA SER A 127 31.99 -8.73 9.06
C SER A 127 32.86 -8.53 7.82
N THR A 128 33.96 -9.21 7.83
CA THR A 128 35.05 -9.25 6.84
C THR A 128 34.65 -9.73 5.43
N ASN A 129 33.38 -9.85 5.12
CA ASN A 129 32.89 -10.31 3.83
C ASN A 129 32.41 -9.14 2.97
N GLU A 130 33.00 -8.97 1.80
CA GLU A 130 32.68 -7.93 0.79
C GLU A 130 31.20 -7.87 0.39
N ALA A 131 30.44 -8.95 0.59
CA ALA A 131 29.00 -9.03 0.31
C ALA A 131 28.11 -8.22 1.28
N SER A 132 28.60 -7.87 2.47
CA SER A 132 27.87 -7.09 3.48
C SER A 132 27.92 -5.57 3.27
N SER A 133 28.63 -5.09 2.26
CA SER A 133 28.82 -3.66 2.02
C SER A 133 27.70 -3.00 1.21
N ASP A 134 26.91 -3.76 0.44
CA ASP A 134 25.96 -3.19 -0.51
C ASP A 134 24.69 -2.67 0.18
N TYR A 135 24.16 -3.33 1.21
CA TYR A 135 22.97 -2.87 1.93
C TYR A 135 23.24 -1.95 3.14
N GLY A 136 24.48 -1.64 3.43
CA GLY A 136 24.86 -0.70 4.50
C GLY A 136 24.31 0.73 4.31
N LYS A 137 23.74 1.04 3.15
CA LYS A 137 23.11 2.33 2.84
C LYS A 137 21.59 2.28 2.84
N CYS A 138 21.00 1.10 2.98
CA CYS A 138 19.56 0.96 2.98
C CYS A 138 18.99 1.61 4.24
N ARG A 139 17.96 2.41 4.08
CA ARG A 139 17.27 3.06 5.19
C ARG A 139 15.83 2.61 5.20
N PHE A 140 15.34 2.31 6.38
CA PHE A 140 13.93 2.06 6.61
C PHE A 140 13.33 3.16 7.48
N SER A 141 12.03 3.36 7.35
CA SER A 141 11.27 4.22 8.25
C SER A 141 10.06 3.48 8.79
N THR A 142 9.63 3.80 10.00
CA THR A 142 8.36 3.33 10.55
C THR A 142 7.20 3.89 9.74
N CYS A 143 6.18 3.06 9.45
CA CYS A 143 5.05 3.49 8.62
C CYS A 143 4.11 4.44 9.35
N TYR A 144 3.92 4.25 10.65
CA TYR A 144 3.00 5.01 11.49
C TYR A 144 3.45 5.05 12.95
N ASP A 145 2.78 5.88 13.74
CA ASP A 145 3.02 6.05 15.17
C ASP A 145 2.83 4.72 15.91
N THR A 146 3.81 4.33 16.70
CA THR A 146 3.80 3.04 17.41
C THR A 146 4.10 3.24 18.88
N LEU A 147 3.21 2.72 19.74
CA LEU A 147 3.42 2.69 21.18
C LEU A 147 4.32 1.52 21.55
N LEU A 148 5.40 1.80 22.24
CA LEU A 148 6.36 0.83 22.75
C LEU A 148 6.21 0.70 24.26
N TRP A 149 6.31 -0.55 24.73
CA TRP A 149 6.15 -0.91 26.13
C TRP A 149 7.39 -1.66 26.62
N PRO A 150 7.85 -1.45 27.86
CA PRO A 150 8.98 -2.19 28.44
C PRO A 150 8.53 -3.60 28.90
N LEU A 151 7.83 -4.30 28.01
CA LEU A 151 7.23 -5.62 28.23
C LEU A 151 7.66 -6.59 27.14
N GLU A 152 7.69 -7.88 27.50
CA GLU A 152 7.93 -8.99 26.58
C GLU A 152 6.89 -10.10 26.75
N VAL A 153 6.69 -10.93 25.73
CA VAL A 153 5.82 -12.10 25.79
C VAL A 153 6.61 -13.28 26.29
N LEU A 154 6.30 -13.75 27.48
CA LEU A 154 6.98 -14.90 28.11
C LEU A 154 6.47 -16.23 27.57
N SER A 155 5.15 -16.37 27.41
CA SER A 155 4.55 -17.59 26.87
C SER A 155 3.23 -17.36 26.17
N VAL A 156 2.94 -18.22 25.19
CA VAL A 156 1.65 -18.31 24.49
C VAL A 156 1.21 -19.77 24.53
N LYS A 157 0.11 -20.05 25.22
CA LYS A 157 -0.37 -21.41 25.46
C LYS A 157 -1.84 -21.58 25.10
N LYS A 158 -2.16 -22.75 24.52
CA LYS A 158 -3.56 -23.18 24.35
C LYS A 158 -4.00 -23.85 25.65
N GLU A 159 -5.09 -23.37 26.23
CA GLU A 159 -5.67 -23.91 27.43
C GLU A 159 -7.11 -24.36 27.20
N LEU A 160 -7.57 -25.30 28.04
CA LEU A 160 -8.93 -25.79 27.95
C LEU A 160 -9.89 -24.85 28.69
N SER A 161 -11.11 -24.70 28.18
CA SER A 161 -12.16 -23.91 28.84
C SER A 161 -12.46 -24.38 30.28
N SER A 162 -12.28 -25.67 30.56
CA SER A 162 -12.50 -26.26 31.89
C SER A 162 -11.62 -25.70 33.01
N GLN A 163 -10.51 -25.04 32.67
CA GLN A 163 -9.65 -24.36 33.64
C GLN A 163 -10.24 -23.04 34.12
N TYR A 164 -11.20 -22.48 33.38
CA TYR A 164 -11.81 -21.19 33.63
C TYR A 164 -13.34 -21.27 33.68
N PRO A 165 -13.94 -21.87 34.73
CA PRO A 165 -15.39 -22.06 34.79
C PRO A 165 -16.19 -20.75 34.82
N GLU A 166 -15.57 -19.67 35.25
CA GLU A 166 -16.18 -18.33 35.27
C GLU A 166 -16.44 -17.80 33.84
N LEU A 167 -15.60 -18.16 32.86
CA LEU A 167 -15.80 -17.77 31.46
C LEU A 167 -17.00 -18.46 30.83
N GLU A 168 -17.27 -19.74 31.23
CA GLU A 168 -18.42 -20.47 30.74
C GLU A 168 -19.74 -19.91 31.29
N THR A 169 -19.68 -19.23 32.45
CA THR A 169 -20.85 -18.55 33.04
C THR A 169 -21.16 -17.25 32.28
N ARG A 170 -20.13 -16.54 31.83
CA ARG A 170 -20.26 -15.23 31.14
C ARG A 170 -20.53 -15.38 29.65
N PHE A 171 -19.82 -16.30 28.99
CA PHE A 171 -19.90 -16.52 27.57
C PHE A 171 -20.52 -17.85 27.23
N SER A 172 -21.47 -17.86 26.29
CA SER A 172 -22.00 -19.09 25.72
C SER A 172 -20.99 -19.71 24.74
N ARG A 173 -20.75 -21.03 24.87
CA ARG A 173 -19.95 -21.82 23.92
C ARG A 173 -18.45 -21.50 23.91
N VAL A 174 -17.82 -21.41 25.08
CA VAL A 174 -16.36 -21.37 25.19
C VAL A 174 -15.80 -22.74 24.79
N GLN A 175 -14.91 -22.81 23.79
CA GLN A 175 -14.29 -24.08 23.38
C GLN A 175 -12.79 -24.14 23.65
N SER A 176 -12.10 -23.00 23.51
CA SER A 176 -10.68 -22.91 23.80
C SER A 176 -10.30 -21.52 24.32
N VAL A 177 -9.21 -21.49 25.04
CA VAL A 177 -8.63 -20.25 25.58
C VAL A 177 -7.18 -20.18 25.12
N LEU A 178 -6.79 -19.00 24.59
CA LEU A 178 -5.40 -18.70 24.28
C LEU A 178 -4.85 -17.79 25.38
N LYS A 179 -3.97 -18.32 26.22
CA LYS A 179 -3.31 -17.57 27.28
C LYS A 179 -2.02 -16.95 26.75
N ILE A 180 -1.85 -15.65 26.98
CA ILE A 180 -0.66 -14.86 26.66
C ILE A 180 -0.12 -14.33 28.00
N GLU A 181 1.08 -14.75 28.38
CA GLU A 181 1.76 -14.31 29.59
C GLU A 181 2.76 -13.21 29.23
N LEU A 182 2.67 -12.06 29.91
CA LEU A 182 3.59 -10.96 29.77
C LEU A 182 4.57 -10.90 30.95
N GLY A 183 5.77 -10.41 30.66
CA GLY A 183 6.77 -10.11 31.66
C GLY A 183 7.43 -8.75 31.39
N GLU A 184 8.22 -8.29 32.34
CA GLU A 184 9.04 -7.11 32.17
C GLU A 184 10.23 -7.41 31.27
N SER A 185 10.53 -6.51 30.32
CA SER A 185 11.74 -6.61 29.48
C SER A 185 13.02 -6.48 30.31
N GLN A 186 12.96 -5.69 31.38
CA GLN A 186 14.03 -5.49 32.36
C GLN A 186 13.40 -5.42 33.77
N PRO A 187 14.01 -6.02 34.79
CA PRO A 187 13.44 -6.04 36.15
C PRO A 187 13.22 -4.61 36.70
N GLY A 188 11.98 -4.28 37.08
CA GLY A 188 11.59 -2.97 37.59
C GLY A 188 11.22 -1.92 36.52
N ALA A 189 11.27 -2.28 35.25
CA ALA A 189 10.92 -1.35 34.16
C ALA A 189 9.41 -1.08 34.03
N ALA A 190 8.59 -1.97 34.60
CA ALA A 190 7.12 -1.89 34.50
C ALA A 190 6.43 -1.32 35.77
N GLU A 191 7.18 -0.84 36.76
CA GLU A 191 6.61 -0.40 38.05
C GLU A 191 5.60 0.76 37.95
N ASN A 192 5.71 1.60 36.91
CA ASN A 192 4.89 2.80 36.76
C ASN A 192 4.01 2.78 35.49
N LEU A 193 3.66 1.61 34.99
CA LEU A 193 2.81 1.51 33.81
C LEU A 193 1.34 1.78 34.15
N ASP A 194 0.74 2.70 33.37
CA ASP A 194 -0.70 2.99 33.41
C ASP A 194 -1.33 2.63 32.05
N PHE A 195 -1.82 1.45 31.87
CA PHE A 195 -2.37 0.94 30.59
C PHE A 195 -3.59 1.72 30.07
N GLY A 196 -3.58 3.03 30.14
CA GLY A 196 -4.58 3.93 29.53
C GLY A 196 -4.62 3.83 28.02
N ASN A 197 -3.47 3.53 27.40
CA ASN A 197 -3.36 3.29 25.96
C ASN A 197 -3.43 1.78 25.64
N PRO A 198 -3.88 1.43 24.39
CA PRO A 198 -3.96 0.03 23.98
C PRO A 198 -2.58 -0.61 23.83
N VAL A 199 -2.50 -1.90 24.14
CA VAL A 199 -1.31 -2.71 23.91
C VAL A 199 -1.46 -3.44 22.59
N ARG A 200 -0.50 -3.21 21.68
CA ARG A 200 -0.50 -3.78 20.33
C ARG A 200 0.40 -5.00 20.24
N PHE A 201 -0.11 -6.05 19.64
CA PHE A 201 0.56 -7.33 19.44
C PHE A 201 0.69 -7.62 17.94
N PHE A 202 1.79 -8.25 17.56
CA PHE A 202 2.04 -8.77 16.23
C PHE A 202 1.96 -10.30 16.23
N ILE A 203 1.33 -10.89 15.22
CA ILE A 203 1.19 -12.32 15.02
C ILE A 203 2.40 -12.81 14.20
N ASP A 204 3.34 -13.50 14.86
CA ASP A 204 4.55 -14.08 14.27
C ASP A 204 4.49 -15.62 14.28
N VAL A 205 3.40 -16.15 13.76
CA VAL A 205 3.23 -17.58 13.51
C VAL A 205 3.83 -17.94 12.16
N ASP A 206 4.15 -19.22 11.93
CA ASP A 206 4.67 -19.72 10.65
C ASP A 206 3.83 -19.21 9.48
N GLU A 207 4.48 -18.89 8.36
CA GLU A 207 3.89 -18.23 7.19
C GLU A 207 2.61 -18.90 6.69
N GLU A 208 2.58 -20.24 6.71
CA GLU A 208 1.43 -21.04 6.30
C GLU A 208 0.19 -20.82 7.17
N TYR A 209 0.38 -20.53 8.49
CA TYR A 209 -0.72 -20.48 9.47
C TYR A 209 -1.08 -19.07 9.94
N ARG A 210 -0.29 -18.03 9.61
CA ARG A 210 -0.48 -16.69 10.18
C ARG A 210 -1.85 -16.08 9.85
N PHE A 211 -2.31 -16.19 8.62
CA PHE A 211 -3.63 -15.67 8.22
C PHE A 211 -4.78 -16.56 8.70
N LEU A 212 -4.57 -17.87 8.80
CA LEU A 212 -5.54 -18.77 9.43
C LEU A 212 -5.69 -18.46 10.93
N PHE A 213 -4.59 -18.20 11.61
CA PHE A 213 -4.61 -17.81 13.02
C PHE A 213 -5.32 -16.46 13.22
N LEU A 214 -5.03 -15.48 12.38
CA LEU A 214 -5.75 -14.20 12.36
C LEU A 214 -7.26 -14.40 12.10
N GLU A 215 -7.64 -15.25 11.14
CA GLU A 215 -9.05 -15.57 10.83
C GLU A 215 -9.77 -16.12 12.07
N ILE A 216 -9.13 -17.04 12.79
CA ILE A 216 -9.70 -17.62 14.00
C ILE A 216 -9.89 -16.54 15.08
N LEU A 217 -8.89 -15.69 15.31
CA LEU A 217 -9.02 -14.60 16.29
C LEU A 217 -10.09 -13.60 15.85
N TYR A 218 -10.14 -13.26 14.56
CA TYR A 218 -11.07 -12.26 14.06
C TYR A 218 -12.52 -12.74 14.10
N ARG A 219 -12.77 -13.99 13.80
CA ARG A 219 -14.11 -14.57 13.67
C ARG A 219 -14.62 -15.16 14.97
N HIS A 220 -13.77 -15.84 15.71
CA HIS A 220 -14.17 -16.73 16.81
C HIS A 220 -13.85 -16.20 18.21
N LEU A 221 -13.20 -15.03 18.32
CA LEU A 221 -13.01 -14.38 19.61
C LEU A 221 -14.34 -13.83 20.13
N ILE A 222 -14.70 -14.20 21.35
CA ILE A 222 -15.93 -13.76 22.03
C ILE A 222 -15.67 -12.83 23.20
N GLY A 223 -14.47 -12.84 23.77
CA GLY A 223 -14.09 -11.94 24.84
C GLY A 223 -12.62 -12.09 25.23
N VAL A 224 -12.19 -11.26 26.16
CA VAL A 224 -10.83 -11.25 26.72
C VAL A 224 -10.94 -11.26 28.23
N ALA A 225 -10.20 -12.13 28.90
CA ALA A 225 -10.08 -12.10 30.36
C ALA A 225 -8.68 -11.64 30.75
N VAL A 226 -8.61 -10.80 31.75
CA VAL A 226 -7.38 -10.38 32.42
C VAL A 226 -7.17 -11.28 33.61
N LEU A 227 -6.01 -11.92 33.67
CA LEU A 227 -5.65 -12.88 34.74
C LEU A 227 -4.61 -12.24 35.64
N ASP A 228 -4.60 -12.66 36.90
CA ASP A 228 -3.51 -12.35 37.83
C ASP A 228 -2.36 -13.37 37.72
N HIS A 229 -1.33 -13.20 38.53
CA HIS A 229 -0.16 -14.06 38.58
C HIS A 229 -0.48 -15.52 39.00
N GLU A 230 -1.61 -15.74 39.72
CA GLU A 230 -2.09 -17.08 40.07
C GLU A 230 -2.96 -17.72 38.98
N GLY A 231 -3.21 -16.99 37.87
CA GLY A 231 -4.10 -17.43 36.80
C GLY A 231 -5.60 -17.24 37.08
N LYS A 232 -5.97 -16.51 38.15
CA LYS A 232 -7.36 -16.18 38.45
C LYS A 232 -7.84 -14.98 37.64
N ILE A 233 -9.12 -15.02 37.28
CA ILE A 233 -9.72 -13.94 36.48
C ILE A 233 -9.95 -12.70 37.36
N ARG A 234 -9.32 -11.59 36.99
CA ARG A 234 -9.55 -10.27 37.62
C ARG A 234 -10.68 -9.52 36.94
N LYS A 235 -10.69 -9.52 35.62
CA LYS A 235 -11.65 -8.75 34.80
C LYS A 235 -11.97 -9.51 33.53
N ILE A 236 -13.24 -9.49 33.16
CA ILE A 236 -13.71 -10.04 31.89
C ILE A 236 -14.12 -8.86 31.01
N LEU A 237 -13.55 -8.78 29.83
CA LEU A 237 -13.81 -7.76 28.82
C LEU A 237 -14.59 -8.39 27.67
N ASP A 238 -15.53 -7.64 27.12
CA ASP A 238 -16.29 -8.06 25.95
C ASP A 238 -15.38 -8.03 24.68
N ARG A 239 -15.85 -8.61 23.58
CA ARG A 239 -15.13 -8.64 22.29
C ARG A 239 -14.63 -7.26 21.84
N GLY A 240 -15.31 -6.17 22.23
CA GLY A 240 -14.92 -4.80 21.90
C GLY A 240 -13.55 -4.37 22.43
N ALA A 241 -12.99 -5.10 23.41
CA ALA A 241 -11.63 -4.88 23.90
C ALA A 241 -10.54 -5.33 22.89
N PHE A 242 -10.90 -6.16 21.93
CA PHE A 242 -10.00 -6.65 20.87
C PHE A 242 -10.31 -5.94 19.55
N LYS A 243 -9.30 -5.37 18.93
CA LYS A 243 -9.39 -4.74 17.61
C LYS A 243 -8.25 -5.23 16.71
N VAL A 244 -8.55 -5.61 15.48
CA VAL A 244 -7.53 -5.85 14.45
C VAL A 244 -7.09 -4.52 13.89
N ASN A 245 -5.79 -4.27 13.80
CA ASN A 245 -5.18 -3.04 13.31
C ASN A 245 -4.97 -3.06 11.80
N GLY A 246 -4.55 -1.91 11.24
CA GLY A 246 -4.24 -1.74 9.84
C GLY A 246 -5.37 -1.11 9.02
N PHE A 247 -6.52 -0.79 9.63
CA PHE A 247 -7.69 -0.23 8.95
C PHE A 247 -7.89 1.28 9.16
N ASP A 248 -7.22 1.85 10.14
CA ASP A 248 -7.36 3.28 10.44
C ASP A 248 -6.55 4.14 9.45
N ASP A 249 -6.96 5.39 9.28
CA ASP A 249 -6.34 6.31 8.31
C ASP A 249 -4.91 6.70 8.67
N ASP A 250 -4.57 6.64 9.95
CA ASP A 250 -3.25 6.87 10.51
C ASP A 250 -2.33 5.63 10.45
N GLU A 251 -2.86 4.45 10.10
CA GLU A 251 -2.12 3.20 9.97
C GLU A 251 -1.74 2.87 8.52
N ARG A 252 -1.48 3.86 7.67
CA ARG A 252 -1.07 3.66 6.27
C ARG A 252 0.40 3.26 6.16
N ILE A 253 0.72 2.41 5.19
CA ILE A 253 2.11 2.02 4.88
C ILE A 253 2.82 3.13 4.10
N PHE A 254 2.13 3.71 3.13
CA PHE A 254 2.69 4.72 2.25
C PHE A 254 2.42 6.13 2.78
N PRO A 255 3.31 7.09 2.45
CA PRO A 255 3.16 8.47 2.88
C PRO A 255 1.78 9.04 2.53
N ARG A 256 1.13 9.64 3.52
CA ARG A 256 -0.22 10.19 3.40
C ARG A 256 -0.27 11.33 2.40
N ASP A 257 -1.22 11.28 1.50
CA ASP A 257 -1.69 12.43 0.74
C ASP A 257 -3.13 12.73 1.16
N SER A 258 -3.43 13.98 1.49
CA SER A 258 -4.72 14.42 2.04
C SER A 258 -5.92 14.18 1.10
N LYS A 259 -5.65 13.88 -0.16
CA LYS A 259 -6.66 13.68 -1.21
C LYS A 259 -7.03 12.21 -1.44
N GLN A 260 -6.33 11.28 -0.81
CA GLN A 260 -6.51 9.84 -1.07
C GLN A 260 -7.59 9.24 -0.19
N GLU A 261 -8.49 8.49 -0.81
CA GLU A 261 -9.56 7.80 -0.10
C GLU A 261 -9.04 6.52 0.59
N LEU A 262 -9.42 6.33 1.84
CA LEU A 262 -8.97 5.24 2.70
C LEU A 262 -9.21 3.85 2.08
N GLY A 263 -10.38 3.60 1.50
CA GLY A 263 -10.71 2.29 0.93
C GLY A 263 -9.82 1.87 -0.24
N LEU A 264 -9.39 2.82 -1.09
CA LEU A 264 -8.44 2.55 -2.18
C LEU A 264 -7.05 2.27 -1.64
N THR A 265 -6.64 3.01 -0.62
CA THR A 265 -5.34 2.80 0.04
C THR A 265 -5.28 1.44 0.72
N LEU A 266 -6.33 1.07 1.46
CA LEU A 266 -6.42 -0.23 2.12
C LEU A 266 -6.39 -1.40 1.13
N LEU A 267 -7.05 -1.24 -0.02
CA LEU A 267 -7.03 -2.25 -1.07
C LEU A 267 -5.62 -2.40 -1.66
N HIS A 268 -4.94 -1.28 -1.90
CA HIS A 268 -3.55 -1.29 -2.36
C HIS A 268 -2.60 -1.91 -1.32
N ASP A 269 -2.73 -1.51 -0.05
CA ASP A 269 -1.93 -2.06 1.06
C ASP A 269 -2.13 -3.57 1.21
N TYR A 270 -3.39 -4.05 1.07
CA TYR A 270 -3.72 -5.48 1.20
C TYR A 270 -3.01 -6.35 0.16
N PHE A 271 -2.99 -5.94 -1.11
CA PHE A 271 -2.31 -6.69 -2.17
C PHE A 271 -0.80 -6.44 -2.22
N THR A 272 -0.33 -5.39 -1.58
CA THR A 272 1.10 -5.04 -1.59
C THR A 272 1.85 -5.62 -0.40
N PHE A 273 1.28 -5.50 0.81
CA PHE A 273 1.88 -5.95 2.07
C PHE A 273 0.80 -6.38 3.07
N PRO A 274 0.22 -7.58 2.89
CA PRO A 274 -0.86 -8.08 3.75
C PRO A 274 -0.43 -8.31 5.21
N GLU A 275 0.87 -8.44 5.49
CA GLU A 275 1.42 -8.57 6.83
C GLU A 275 1.11 -7.36 7.74
N LYS A 276 0.80 -6.21 7.19
CA LYS A 276 0.31 -5.03 7.91
C LYS A 276 -0.91 -5.34 8.78
N PHE A 277 -1.75 -6.28 8.37
CA PHE A 277 -2.99 -6.63 9.07
C PHE A 277 -2.80 -7.74 10.13
N LEU A 278 -1.58 -8.22 10.34
CA LEU A 278 -1.27 -9.22 11.37
C LEU A 278 -1.10 -8.61 12.76
N PHE A 279 -1.61 -7.41 12.97
CA PHE A 279 -1.59 -6.73 14.26
C PHE A 279 -2.98 -6.72 14.89
N PHE A 280 -3.01 -6.89 16.20
CA PHE A 280 -4.20 -6.64 17.00
C PHE A 280 -3.85 -5.86 18.26
N GLU A 281 -4.82 -5.15 18.80
CA GLU A 281 -4.67 -4.41 20.05
C GLU A 281 -5.68 -4.85 21.09
N LEU A 282 -5.28 -4.79 22.35
CA LEU A 282 -6.13 -4.99 23.50
C LEU A 282 -6.33 -3.66 24.22
N ARG A 283 -7.59 -3.35 24.53
CA ARG A 283 -8.02 -2.11 25.20
C ARG A 283 -8.68 -2.42 26.54
N GLY A 284 -8.75 -1.41 27.42
CA GLY A 284 -9.43 -1.55 28.72
C GLY A 284 -8.61 -2.29 29.76
N LEU A 285 -7.28 -2.16 29.67
CA LEU A 285 -6.30 -2.85 30.50
C LEU A 285 -5.88 -2.07 31.76
N GLU A 286 -6.51 -0.92 32.04
CA GLU A 286 -6.15 -0.01 33.14
C GLU A 286 -6.13 -0.70 34.52
N SER A 287 -6.84 -1.84 34.64
CA SER A 287 -6.86 -2.63 35.89
C SER A 287 -5.60 -3.48 36.13
N LEU A 288 -4.65 -3.52 35.18
CA LEU A 288 -3.39 -4.25 35.33
C LEU A 288 -2.39 -3.54 36.25
N ALA A 289 -2.47 -2.20 36.33
CA ALA A 289 -1.50 -1.35 37.03
C ALA A 289 -1.43 -1.54 38.57
N VAL A 290 -2.34 -2.28 39.18
CA VAL A 290 -2.53 -2.28 40.66
C VAL A 290 -1.79 -3.41 41.38
N ALA A 291 -1.12 -4.34 40.70
CA ALA A 291 -0.70 -5.62 41.32
C ALA A 291 0.75 -5.72 41.82
N THR A 292 1.60 -4.69 41.63
CA THR A 292 3.06 -4.88 41.73
C THR A 292 3.70 -4.42 43.05
N LYS A 293 2.96 -4.07 44.08
CA LYS A 293 3.58 -3.41 45.26
C LYS A 293 4.12 -4.36 46.37
N GLU A 294 3.90 -5.66 46.33
CA GLU A 294 4.22 -6.50 47.51
C GLU A 294 5.01 -7.81 47.29
N GLU A 295 5.31 -8.24 46.03
CA GLU A 295 6.09 -9.49 45.85
C GLU A 295 7.10 -9.38 44.69
N GLU A 296 8.28 -9.99 44.85
CA GLU A 296 9.34 -10.18 43.85
C GLU A 296 8.89 -11.08 42.68
N VAL A 297 7.80 -10.74 41.99
CA VAL A 297 7.22 -11.60 40.95
C VAL A 297 7.63 -11.10 39.60
N LYS A 298 8.36 -11.93 38.84
CA LYS A 298 8.79 -11.71 37.45
C LYS A 298 7.64 -11.72 36.43
N GLU A 299 6.45 -12.19 36.82
CA GLU A 299 5.28 -12.28 35.93
C GLU A 299 4.38 -11.06 36.14
N PHE A 300 4.19 -10.29 35.09
CA PHE A 300 3.50 -9.01 35.20
C PHE A 300 1.98 -9.14 35.06
N ALA A 301 1.50 -9.78 34.00
CA ALA A 301 0.08 -10.00 33.74
C ALA A 301 -0.13 -11.07 32.66
N SER A 302 -1.29 -11.69 32.68
CA SER A 302 -1.68 -12.65 31.65
C SER A 302 -3.02 -12.26 31.03
N PHE A 303 -3.18 -12.54 29.75
CA PHE A 303 -4.44 -12.38 29.03
C PHE A 303 -4.93 -13.74 28.57
N ALA A 304 -6.22 -13.95 28.67
CA ALA A 304 -6.90 -15.11 28.11
C ALA A 304 -7.84 -14.65 27.00
N LEU A 305 -7.49 -14.93 25.76
CA LEU A 305 -8.36 -14.71 24.61
C LEU A 305 -9.35 -15.88 24.52
N VAL A 306 -10.64 -15.58 24.69
CA VAL A 306 -11.70 -16.58 24.79
C VAL A 306 -12.30 -16.84 23.43
N LEU A 307 -12.28 -18.11 22.98
CA LEU A 307 -12.71 -18.51 21.64
C LEU A 307 -13.91 -19.44 21.70
N ASN A 308 -14.84 -19.28 20.77
CA ASN A 308 -16.00 -20.16 20.61
C ASN A 308 -15.75 -21.34 19.65
N GLU A 309 -14.51 -21.50 19.19
CA GLU A 309 -14.04 -22.60 18.37
C GLU A 309 -12.71 -23.16 18.90
N LYS A 310 -12.44 -24.42 18.61
CA LYS A 310 -11.18 -25.05 19.01
C LYS A 310 -10.05 -24.56 18.11
N LEU A 311 -8.96 -24.11 18.72
CA LEU A 311 -7.73 -23.81 18.00
C LEU A 311 -7.16 -25.10 17.39
N PRO A 312 -6.90 -25.15 16.09
CA PRO A 312 -6.30 -26.30 15.43
C PRO A 312 -4.97 -26.70 16.08
N GLU A 313 -4.77 -27.99 16.31
CA GLU A 313 -3.52 -28.50 16.90
C GLU A 313 -2.31 -28.27 15.99
N LYS A 314 -2.58 -28.18 14.66
CA LYS A 314 -1.56 -27.96 13.63
C LYS A 314 -0.83 -26.63 13.74
N ILE A 315 -1.42 -25.62 14.37
CA ILE A 315 -0.77 -24.32 14.54
C ILE A 315 0.22 -24.43 15.71
N PRO A 316 1.55 -24.42 15.47
CA PRO A 316 2.53 -24.45 16.53
C PRO A 316 2.54 -23.08 17.23
N LEU A 317 2.28 -23.07 18.53
CA LEU A 317 2.34 -21.85 19.34
C LEU A 317 3.49 -21.94 20.34
N ASN A 318 4.27 -20.87 20.38
CA ASN A 318 5.38 -20.70 21.32
C ASN A 318 5.46 -19.22 21.76
N HIS A 319 6.40 -18.86 22.61
CA HIS A 319 6.59 -17.49 23.09
C HIS A 319 6.87 -16.48 21.96
N ARG A 320 7.36 -16.93 20.79
CA ARG A 320 7.64 -16.06 19.63
C ARG A 320 6.44 -15.88 18.71
N SER A 321 5.38 -16.68 18.88
CA SER A 321 4.21 -16.64 17.99
C SER A 321 3.41 -15.34 18.08
N ILE A 322 3.55 -14.61 19.19
CA ILE A 322 2.97 -13.29 19.40
C ILE A 322 4.07 -12.41 19.98
N LYS A 323 4.25 -11.23 19.40
CA LYS A 323 5.30 -10.28 19.79
C LYS A 323 4.72 -8.94 20.16
N LEU A 324 5.41 -8.23 21.05
CA LEU A 324 5.18 -6.82 21.36
C LEU A 324 6.18 -5.94 20.62
N ASN A 325 5.95 -4.63 20.69
CA ASN A 325 6.89 -3.62 20.19
C ASN A 325 7.29 -3.84 18.73
N CYS A 326 6.34 -4.29 17.90
CA CYS A 326 6.55 -4.45 16.46
C CYS A 326 5.82 -3.36 15.67
N ALA A 327 6.41 -2.94 14.56
CA ALA A 327 5.77 -2.07 13.60
C ALA A 327 6.16 -2.41 12.16
N PRO A 328 5.27 -2.15 11.19
CA PRO A 328 5.63 -2.17 9.78
C PRO A 328 6.63 -1.07 9.48
N VAL A 329 7.64 -1.43 8.70
CA VAL A 329 8.69 -0.52 8.23
C VAL A 329 8.82 -0.59 6.72
N THR A 330 9.08 0.54 6.11
CA THR A 330 9.22 0.66 4.66
C THR A 330 10.56 1.28 4.30
N ASN A 331 11.13 0.83 3.19
CA ASN A 331 12.33 1.44 2.61
C ASN A 331 11.95 2.73 1.86
N LEU A 332 11.38 3.69 2.59
CA LEU A 332 11.08 5.04 2.10
C LEU A 332 11.70 6.05 3.07
N PHE A 333 12.44 7.01 2.54
CA PHE A 333 13.08 8.03 3.34
C PHE A 333 13.24 9.34 2.56
N GLN A 334 13.25 10.44 3.28
CA GLN A 334 13.46 11.75 2.67
C GLN A 334 14.93 11.96 2.29
N LYS A 335 15.14 12.46 1.08
CA LYS A 335 16.46 12.86 0.58
C LYS A 335 16.33 14.10 -0.31
N THR A 336 17.32 15.00 -0.20
CA THR A 336 17.42 16.16 -1.09
C THR A 336 18.21 15.80 -2.33
N SER A 337 17.72 16.20 -3.51
CA SER A 337 18.40 15.99 -4.77
C SER A 337 19.70 16.78 -4.84
N GLU A 338 20.60 16.36 -5.72
CA GLU A 338 21.71 17.21 -6.11
C GLU A 338 21.22 18.48 -6.83
N PRO A 339 21.93 19.60 -6.66
CA PRO A 339 21.58 20.86 -7.31
C PRO A 339 21.73 20.77 -8.83
N ILE A 340 20.75 21.31 -9.54
CA ILE A 340 20.69 21.36 -11.00
C ILE A 340 20.73 22.82 -11.45
N PRO A 341 21.79 23.27 -12.15
CA PRO A 341 21.80 24.60 -12.76
C PRO A 341 20.82 24.63 -13.93
N VAL A 342 19.86 25.54 -13.89
CA VAL A 342 18.86 25.68 -14.94
C VAL A 342 19.39 26.57 -16.05
N ASN A 343 19.24 26.08 -17.27
CA ASN A 343 19.54 26.86 -18.49
C ASN A 343 18.35 26.76 -19.46
N ASN A 344 18.18 27.77 -20.30
CA ASN A 344 17.09 27.81 -21.32
C ASN A 344 17.31 26.89 -22.52
N LYS A 345 18.32 26.02 -22.49
CA LYS A 345 18.61 25.08 -23.58
C LYS A 345 17.80 23.81 -23.49
N GLU A 346 17.40 23.44 -22.27
CA GLU A 346 16.71 22.20 -21.98
C GLU A 346 15.34 22.49 -21.35
N PHE A 347 14.30 21.87 -21.90
CA PHE A 347 12.93 22.01 -21.38
C PHE A 347 12.63 21.06 -20.22
N ARG A 348 13.49 20.08 -19.99
CA ARG A 348 13.36 19.09 -18.94
C ARG A 348 14.71 18.88 -18.27
N HIS A 349 14.68 18.76 -16.94
CA HIS A 349 15.87 18.59 -16.12
C HIS A 349 15.77 17.28 -15.34
N LYS A 350 16.75 16.38 -15.51
CA LYS A 350 16.78 15.11 -14.81
C LYS A 350 17.19 15.33 -13.35
N LEU A 351 16.36 14.82 -12.40
CA LEU A 351 16.70 14.77 -10.98
C LEU A 351 17.71 13.65 -10.72
N ALA A 352 18.77 13.97 -9.99
CA ALA A 352 19.75 13.00 -9.51
C ALA A 352 19.84 13.08 -8.00
N MET A 353 19.79 11.92 -7.33
CA MET A 353 19.98 11.81 -5.89
C MET A 353 21.46 11.69 -5.49
N ASP A 354 22.22 11.02 -6.33
CA ASP A 354 23.66 10.85 -6.23
C ASP A 354 24.21 10.53 -7.64
N ARG A 355 25.01 11.45 -8.22
CA ARG A 355 25.57 11.26 -9.56
C ARG A 355 26.66 10.22 -9.60
N GLN A 356 27.33 9.97 -8.46
CA GLN A 356 28.37 8.96 -8.38
C GLN A 356 27.81 7.55 -8.30
N LYS A 357 26.63 7.40 -7.66
CA LYS A 357 25.95 6.13 -7.44
C LYS A 357 24.46 6.23 -7.78
N PRO A 358 24.13 6.40 -9.05
CA PRO A 358 22.74 6.61 -9.48
C PRO A 358 21.83 5.40 -9.25
N ASP A 359 22.41 4.20 -9.14
CA ASP A 359 21.67 2.95 -8.93
C ASP A 359 21.31 2.69 -7.46
N ASP A 360 21.89 3.42 -6.50
CA ASP A 360 21.63 3.21 -5.05
C ASP A 360 20.29 3.81 -4.62
N TYR A 361 19.73 4.74 -5.39
CA TYR A 361 18.52 5.48 -5.01
C TYR A 361 17.54 5.60 -6.17
N GLU A 362 16.28 5.39 -5.89
CA GLU A 362 15.18 5.70 -6.78
C GLU A 362 14.24 6.70 -6.13
N ILE A 363 13.74 7.65 -6.91
CA ILE A 363 12.78 8.64 -6.45
C ILE A 363 11.40 8.01 -6.49
N TYR A 364 10.79 7.85 -5.31
CA TYR A 364 9.41 7.41 -5.16
C TYR A 364 8.42 8.56 -5.46
N ARG A 365 8.70 9.75 -4.90
CA ARG A 365 7.87 10.95 -5.07
C ARG A 365 8.70 12.22 -4.88
N VAL A 366 8.38 13.26 -5.66
CA VAL A 366 8.87 14.62 -5.44
C VAL A 366 7.89 15.34 -4.51
N GLU A 367 8.36 15.81 -3.35
CA GLU A 367 7.51 16.51 -2.39
C GLU A 367 7.50 18.02 -2.63
N LYS A 368 8.68 18.60 -2.73
CA LYS A 368 8.87 20.04 -2.88
C LYS A 368 10.05 20.34 -3.80
N VAL A 369 9.92 21.40 -4.56
CA VAL A 369 11.00 21.89 -5.43
C VAL A 369 11.34 23.30 -5.01
N PHE A 370 12.63 23.59 -4.91
CA PHE A 370 13.16 24.88 -4.50
C PHE A 370 14.09 25.42 -5.58
N SER A 371 14.08 26.73 -5.73
CA SER A 371 15.09 27.43 -6.53
C SER A 371 15.92 28.35 -5.63
N ILE A 372 17.18 28.52 -5.99
CA ILE A 372 18.12 29.44 -5.37
C ILE A 372 18.61 30.40 -6.43
N ASP A 373 18.39 31.70 -6.22
CA ASP A 373 18.86 32.75 -7.10
C ASP A 373 20.38 33.02 -6.94
N SER A 374 20.91 33.88 -7.78
CA SER A 374 22.33 34.30 -7.74
C SER A 374 22.70 35.05 -6.44
N ARG A 375 21.73 35.50 -5.65
CA ARG A 375 21.92 36.19 -4.35
C ARG A 375 21.83 35.22 -3.17
N GLY A 376 21.57 33.93 -3.42
CA GLY A 376 21.43 32.91 -2.40
C GLY A 376 20.03 32.87 -1.73
N GLN A 377 19.04 33.59 -2.28
CA GLN A 377 17.67 33.52 -1.76
C GLN A 377 16.99 32.26 -2.27
N GLN A 378 16.50 31.48 -1.31
CA GLN A 378 15.74 30.26 -1.60
C GLN A 378 14.25 30.58 -1.68
N ARG A 379 13.59 30.09 -2.73
CA ARG A 379 12.14 30.12 -2.88
C ARG A 379 11.58 28.73 -3.19
N GLU A 380 10.39 28.43 -2.69
CA GLU A 380 9.64 27.21 -3.02
C GLU A 380 8.86 27.43 -4.31
N LEU A 381 9.02 26.53 -5.27
CA LEU A 381 8.24 26.52 -6.51
C LEU A 381 6.95 25.75 -6.29
N VAL A 382 5.84 26.22 -6.86
CA VAL A 382 4.53 25.59 -6.67
C VAL A 382 4.31 24.44 -7.66
N PRO A 383 3.58 23.37 -7.27
CA PRO A 383 3.15 22.37 -8.25
C PRO A 383 2.27 23.00 -9.33
N TYR A 384 2.40 22.57 -10.58
CA TYR A 384 1.67 23.11 -11.74
C TYR A 384 0.15 23.11 -11.57
N PHE A 385 -0.40 22.07 -10.93
CA PHE A 385 -1.84 21.97 -10.68
C PHE A 385 -2.31 22.69 -9.40
N SER A 386 -1.42 23.44 -8.77
CA SER A 386 -1.80 24.23 -7.58
C SER A 386 -2.55 25.48 -7.98
N PRO A 387 -3.69 25.81 -7.33
CA PRO A 387 -4.39 27.08 -7.55
C PRO A 387 -3.49 28.31 -7.32
N ALA A 388 -2.47 28.18 -6.47
CA ALA A 388 -1.51 29.25 -6.17
C ALA A 388 -0.67 29.68 -7.38
N LEU A 389 -0.60 28.88 -8.46
CA LEU A 389 0.11 29.26 -9.68
C LEU A 389 -0.63 30.36 -10.45
N SER A 390 -1.97 30.35 -10.43
CA SER A 390 -2.81 31.33 -11.15
C SER A 390 -3.04 32.63 -10.38
N GLU A 391 -2.59 32.76 -9.13
CA GLU A 391 -2.58 34.04 -8.44
C GLU A 391 -1.50 34.94 -9.06
N ASN A 392 -1.90 36.11 -9.59
CA ASN A 392 -1.04 37.09 -10.27
C ASN A 392 0.04 37.66 -9.34
N VAL A 393 1.08 36.92 -9.09
CA VAL A 393 2.31 37.37 -8.47
C VAL A 393 3.41 37.16 -9.50
N GLU A 394 4.06 38.26 -9.93
CA GLU A 394 5.24 38.25 -10.78
C GLU A 394 6.28 37.26 -10.19
N ASP A 395 6.91 36.45 -11.05
CA ASP A 395 7.94 35.46 -10.74
C ASP A 395 7.47 34.11 -10.11
N LYS A 396 6.21 33.71 -10.24
CA LYS A 396 5.80 32.35 -9.87
C LYS A 396 6.06 31.35 -11.00
N TYR A 397 6.82 30.31 -10.68
CA TYR A 397 7.03 29.17 -11.55
C TYR A 397 6.36 27.94 -10.98
N GLY A 398 5.64 27.21 -11.85
CA GLY A 398 5.09 25.90 -11.56
C GLY A 398 6.01 24.79 -12.04
N TRP A 399 5.98 23.64 -11.35
CA TRP A 399 6.72 22.47 -11.75
C TRP A 399 5.83 21.25 -11.92
N ILE A 400 6.23 20.36 -12.85
CA ILE A 400 5.68 19.02 -13.06
C ILE A 400 6.82 18.02 -13.02
N SER A 401 6.62 16.90 -12.31
CA SER A 401 7.50 15.75 -12.38
C SER A 401 6.96 14.70 -13.36
N GLN A 402 7.84 14.12 -14.16
CA GLN A 402 7.53 13.03 -15.08
C GLN A 402 8.45 11.85 -14.79
N PHE A 403 7.86 10.68 -14.62
CA PHE A 403 8.59 9.43 -14.41
C PHE A 403 8.74 8.72 -15.76
N GLU A 404 9.97 8.42 -16.13
CA GLU A 404 10.30 7.68 -17.35
C GLU A 404 11.15 6.46 -16.97
N GLU A 405 10.95 5.35 -17.67
CA GLU A 405 11.75 4.17 -17.48
C GLU A 405 13.22 4.45 -17.78
N SER A 406 14.11 4.11 -16.86
CA SER A 406 15.55 4.32 -17.06
C SER A 406 16.14 3.21 -17.91
N TYR A 407 16.80 3.60 -19.01
CA TYR A 407 17.51 2.66 -19.90
C TYR A 407 18.97 2.40 -19.47
N HIS A 408 19.50 3.21 -18.55
CA HIS A 408 20.91 3.20 -18.20
C HIS A 408 21.20 2.56 -16.84
N ARG A 409 20.16 2.31 -16.03
CA ARG A 409 20.32 1.72 -14.71
C ARG A 409 20.41 0.20 -14.79
N LYS A 410 21.37 -0.39 -14.09
CA LYS A 410 21.48 -1.85 -13.93
C LYS A 410 20.22 -2.45 -13.29
N ASN A 411 19.57 -1.72 -12.41
CA ASN A 411 18.43 -2.15 -11.59
C ASN A 411 17.06 -1.66 -12.13
N GLN A 412 16.93 -1.36 -13.40
CA GLN A 412 15.64 -1.08 -14.07
C GLN A 412 14.70 -0.10 -13.32
N GLY A 413 15.23 0.92 -12.62
CA GLY A 413 14.43 1.92 -11.93
C GLY A 413 13.85 2.99 -12.88
N ASN A 414 13.10 3.96 -12.32
CA ASN A 414 12.58 5.09 -13.05
C ASN A 414 13.51 6.31 -12.93
N ASP A 415 13.62 7.07 -14.01
CA ASP A 415 14.23 8.39 -14.02
C ASP A 415 13.14 9.45 -13.86
N VAL A 416 13.42 10.48 -13.07
CA VAL A 416 12.48 11.58 -12.83
C VAL A 416 12.98 12.84 -13.49
N TRP A 417 12.10 13.44 -14.28
CA TRP A 417 12.34 14.68 -15.00
C TRP A 417 11.45 15.79 -14.47
N LEU A 418 12.00 16.98 -14.27
CA LEU A 418 11.26 18.19 -13.93
C LEU A 418 11.11 19.07 -15.15
N SER A 419 9.89 19.58 -15.35
CA SER A 419 9.56 20.64 -16.31
C SER A 419 8.97 21.81 -15.57
N PHE A 420 9.26 23.04 -16.06
CA PHE A 420 8.83 24.28 -15.42
C PHE A 420 7.90 25.06 -16.35
N PHE A 421 7.00 25.83 -15.74
CA PHE A 421 5.99 26.63 -16.42
C PHE A 421 5.84 27.97 -15.70
N ASN A 422 5.59 29.04 -16.45
CA ASN A 422 5.26 30.36 -15.91
C ASN A 422 3.77 30.45 -15.51
N ALA A 423 3.33 31.60 -15.01
CA ALA A 423 1.94 31.84 -14.64
C ALA A 423 0.95 31.76 -15.82
N ASP A 424 1.42 31.97 -17.05
CA ASP A 424 0.62 31.85 -18.28
C ASP A 424 0.54 30.42 -18.82
N HIS A 425 1.03 29.44 -18.01
CA HIS A 425 1.10 28.02 -18.37
C HIS A 425 1.99 27.71 -19.59
N GLU A 426 2.85 28.63 -19.97
CA GLU A 426 3.87 28.38 -20.98
C GLU A 426 5.10 27.72 -20.37
N ARG A 427 5.77 26.88 -21.15
CA ARG A 427 7.03 26.25 -20.72
C ARG A 427 8.11 27.31 -20.58
N ASP A 428 8.45 27.63 -19.39
CA ASP A 428 9.48 28.57 -19.01
C ASP A 428 10.20 28.10 -17.75
N ALA A 429 11.47 28.38 -17.65
CA ALA A 429 12.28 27.94 -16.53
C ALA A 429 12.94 29.15 -15.85
N PRO A 430 13.11 29.12 -14.51
CA PRO A 430 13.80 30.19 -13.78
C PRO A 430 15.28 30.23 -14.20
N THR A 431 15.58 31.11 -15.14
CA THR A 431 16.93 31.23 -15.72
C THR A 431 17.96 31.71 -14.73
N SER A 432 19.17 31.15 -14.84
CA SER A 432 20.31 31.47 -13.94
C SER A 432 20.11 31.10 -12.47
N GLU A 433 19.14 30.25 -12.17
CA GLU A 433 18.91 29.73 -10.82
C GLU A 433 19.36 28.27 -10.72
N THR A 434 19.65 27.86 -9.50
CA THR A 434 19.94 26.49 -9.17
C THR A 434 18.73 25.86 -8.50
N ILE A 435 18.27 24.72 -9.02
CA ILE A 435 17.11 24.02 -8.52
C ILE A 435 17.53 22.77 -7.76
N PHE A 436 16.83 22.48 -6.67
CA PHE A 436 16.91 21.20 -5.98
C PHE A 436 15.52 20.79 -5.48
N ALA A 437 15.34 19.49 -5.24
CA ALA A 437 14.07 18.95 -4.81
C ALA A 437 14.23 18.17 -3.48
N LYS A 438 13.25 18.30 -2.60
CA LYS A 438 13.03 17.36 -1.51
C LYS A 438 12.16 16.23 -2.03
N THR A 439 12.65 15.02 -1.88
CA THR A 439 12.04 13.81 -2.45
C THR A 439 11.93 12.72 -1.40
N ILE A 440 10.98 11.82 -1.58
CA ILE A 440 10.97 10.52 -0.93
C ILE A 440 11.64 9.54 -1.88
N CYS A 441 12.62 8.80 -1.36
CA CYS A 441 13.42 7.84 -2.12
C CYS A 441 13.34 6.45 -1.51
N CYS A 442 13.67 5.44 -2.32
CA CYS A 442 13.94 4.07 -1.88
C CYS A 442 15.31 3.60 -2.41
N ASN A 443 15.79 2.46 -1.89
CA ASN A 443 17.05 1.83 -2.30
C ASN A 443 16.87 0.70 -3.32
N ASN A 444 15.80 0.74 -4.12
CA ASN A 444 15.51 -0.30 -5.12
C ASN A 444 15.57 -1.73 -4.54
N SER A 445 16.17 -2.66 -5.27
CA SER A 445 16.34 -4.07 -4.89
C SER A 445 17.47 -4.33 -3.88
N LEU A 446 18.22 -3.32 -3.45
CA LEU A 446 19.34 -3.50 -2.52
C LEU A 446 18.92 -4.11 -1.18
N CYS A 447 17.70 -3.78 -0.72
CA CYS A 447 17.18 -4.26 0.56
C CYS A 447 16.75 -5.73 0.54
N GLU A 448 16.50 -6.33 -0.62
CA GLU A 448 16.01 -7.71 -0.75
C GLU A 448 16.98 -8.76 -0.22
N SER A 449 18.28 -8.46 -0.24
CA SER A 449 19.33 -9.36 0.21
C SER A 449 19.51 -9.41 1.73
N MET A 450 18.78 -8.57 2.48
CA MET A 450 18.89 -8.52 3.93
C MET A 450 18.35 -9.78 4.59
N PRO A 451 19.08 -10.37 5.54
CA PRO A 451 18.60 -11.53 6.28
C PRO A 451 17.56 -11.13 7.34
N VAL A 452 16.75 -12.10 7.76
CA VAL A 452 15.94 -12.00 8.97
C VAL A 452 16.85 -11.82 10.18
N GLY A 453 16.45 -10.96 11.12
CA GLY A 453 17.26 -10.64 12.30
C GLY A 453 18.35 -9.60 12.06
N GLN A 454 18.41 -8.97 10.87
CA GLN A 454 19.33 -7.84 10.65
C GLN A 454 19.06 -6.75 11.68
N GLU A 455 20.13 -6.31 12.35
CA GLU A 455 20.05 -5.25 13.36
C GLU A 455 20.14 -3.87 12.71
N PHE A 456 19.35 -2.95 13.27
CA PHE A 456 19.29 -1.54 12.89
C PHE A 456 19.48 -0.65 14.10
N ALA A 457 20.00 0.55 13.84
CA ALA A 457 20.03 1.64 14.80
C ALA A 457 19.06 2.74 14.37
N LEU A 458 18.40 3.37 15.35
CA LEU A 458 17.56 4.52 15.09
C LEU A 458 18.43 5.74 14.74
N ILE A 459 18.06 6.44 13.67
CA ILE A 459 18.68 7.73 13.34
C ILE A 459 18.01 8.81 14.21
N GLY A 460 18.59 9.09 15.36
CA GLY A 460 18.04 10.03 16.35
C GLY A 460 18.21 9.51 17.77
N SER A 461 17.45 10.07 18.70
CA SER A 461 17.42 9.65 20.10
C SER A 461 16.12 8.91 20.40
N GLY A 462 16.20 7.78 21.05
CA GLY A 462 15.06 7.00 21.52
C GLY A 462 15.48 5.97 22.55
N PRO A 463 14.57 5.49 23.40
CA PRO A 463 14.84 4.51 24.45
C PRO A 463 14.91 3.09 23.86
N LEU A 464 15.79 2.86 22.90
CA LEU A 464 15.91 1.61 22.17
C LEU A 464 17.31 1.04 22.29
N ASN A 465 17.42 -0.23 22.65
CA ASN A 465 18.68 -0.99 22.68
C ASN A 465 19.06 -1.48 21.29
N SER A 466 18.12 -2.09 20.60
CA SER A 466 18.30 -2.59 19.23
C SER A 466 16.98 -2.63 18.48
N ILE A 467 17.07 -2.68 17.16
CA ILE A 467 15.92 -2.87 16.25
C ILE A 467 16.25 -4.07 15.38
N LYS A 468 15.36 -5.04 15.26
CA LYS A 468 15.59 -6.25 14.48
C LYS A 468 14.48 -6.49 13.47
N LEU A 469 14.81 -6.88 12.24
CA LEU A 469 13.80 -7.30 11.28
C LEU A 469 13.26 -8.68 11.65
N VAL A 470 11.95 -8.77 11.84
CA VAL A 470 11.23 -10.02 12.13
C VAL A 470 11.03 -10.84 10.87
N SER A 471 10.74 -10.17 9.75
CA SER A 471 10.53 -10.80 8.45
C SER A 471 11.60 -10.37 7.46
N ARG A 472 11.81 -11.19 6.42
CA ARG A 472 12.65 -10.79 5.30
C ARG A 472 11.98 -9.60 4.58
N PRO A 473 12.73 -8.56 4.17
CA PRO A 473 12.15 -7.48 3.38
C PRO A 473 11.45 -8.01 2.12
N SER A 474 10.28 -7.47 1.82
CA SER A 474 9.56 -7.80 0.60
C SER A 474 10.38 -7.40 -0.63
N ARG A 475 10.12 -8.07 -1.76
CA ARG A 475 10.80 -7.72 -3.01
C ARG A 475 10.39 -6.33 -3.47
N TYR A 476 11.38 -5.57 -3.90
CA TYR A 476 11.13 -4.34 -4.65
C TYR A 476 10.37 -4.69 -5.94
N ARG A 477 9.33 -3.94 -6.24
CA ARG A 477 8.56 -4.14 -7.46
C ARG A 477 8.53 -2.83 -8.24
N LYS A 478 8.98 -2.90 -9.48
CA LYS A 478 8.86 -1.77 -10.39
C LYS A 478 7.39 -1.52 -10.71
N SER A 479 7.03 -0.26 -10.94
CA SER A 479 5.71 0.07 -11.47
C SER A 479 5.47 -0.68 -12.78
N SER A 480 4.47 -1.55 -12.78
CA SER A 480 4.14 -2.42 -13.93
C SER A 480 2.93 -1.94 -14.72
N LEU A 481 2.42 -0.74 -14.43
CA LEU A 481 1.27 -0.21 -15.12
C LEU A 481 1.66 0.14 -16.55
N GLY A 482 1.43 -0.79 -17.48
CA GLY A 482 1.45 -0.51 -18.91
C GLY A 482 0.42 0.55 -19.27
N GLU A 483 0.60 1.17 -20.42
CA GLU A 483 -0.24 2.29 -20.91
C GLU A 483 -1.75 1.98 -20.84
N GLU A 484 -2.15 0.80 -21.27
CA GLU A 484 -3.54 0.36 -21.26
C GLU A 484 -4.11 0.24 -19.83
N ARG A 485 -3.34 -0.33 -18.90
CA ARG A 485 -3.73 -0.45 -17.48
C ARG A 485 -3.88 0.91 -16.79
N GLN A 486 -3.06 1.89 -17.12
CA GLN A 486 -3.18 3.25 -16.57
C GLN A 486 -4.51 3.89 -16.97
N TRP A 487 -4.92 3.76 -18.22
CA TRP A 487 -6.22 4.24 -18.69
C TRP A 487 -7.39 3.47 -18.09
N GLN A 488 -7.27 2.16 -17.97
CA GLN A 488 -8.27 1.35 -17.27
C GLN A 488 -8.42 1.78 -15.82
N LEU A 489 -7.31 1.99 -15.11
CA LEU A 489 -7.32 2.46 -13.73
C LEU A 489 -7.98 3.83 -13.59
N LEU A 490 -7.63 4.79 -14.45
CA LEU A 490 -8.23 6.12 -14.47
C LEU A 490 -9.74 6.06 -14.77
N SER A 491 -10.14 5.22 -15.72
CA SER A 491 -11.54 4.98 -16.06
C SER A 491 -12.31 4.35 -14.88
N HIS A 492 -11.73 3.37 -14.22
CA HIS A 492 -12.33 2.73 -13.05
C HIS A 492 -12.53 3.71 -11.89
N LEU A 493 -11.55 4.56 -11.62
CA LEU A 493 -11.67 5.58 -10.58
C LEU A 493 -12.80 6.58 -10.84
N SER A 494 -13.22 6.77 -12.10
CA SER A 494 -14.27 7.71 -12.48
C SER A 494 -15.67 7.08 -12.66
N LEU A 495 -15.76 5.83 -13.11
CA LEU A 495 -17.04 5.23 -13.57
C LEU A 495 -17.61 4.12 -12.67
N TYR A 496 -16.89 3.73 -11.61
CA TYR A 496 -17.17 2.49 -10.86
C TYR A 496 -18.54 2.43 -10.18
N HIS A 497 -19.11 3.58 -9.86
CA HIS A 497 -20.40 3.66 -9.14
C HIS A 497 -21.54 2.93 -9.86
N VAL A 498 -21.55 2.94 -11.18
CA VAL A 498 -22.67 2.39 -11.97
C VAL A 498 -22.55 0.87 -12.13
N ALA A 499 -21.35 0.36 -12.34
CA ALA A 499 -21.13 -1.04 -12.66
C ALA A 499 -21.39 -2.01 -11.50
N LEU A 500 -21.19 -1.58 -10.24
CA LEU A 500 -21.44 -2.41 -9.05
C LEU A 500 -22.92 -2.50 -8.67
N SER A 501 -23.77 -1.67 -9.25
CA SER A 501 -25.21 -1.67 -8.97
C SER A 501 -26.00 -2.61 -9.87
N GLU A 502 -25.40 -3.13 -10.95
CA GLU A 502 -26.07 -4.05 -11.89
C GLU A 502 -25.84 -5.51 -11.50
N PRO A 503 -26.89 -6.29 -11.15
CA PRO A 503 -26.74 -7.64 -10.58
C PRO A 503 -25.97 -8.64 -11.44
N ASN A 504 -26.02 -8.51 -12.77
CA ASN A 504 -25.39 -9.47 -13.70
C ASN A 504 -23.92 -9.16 -14.00
N THR A 505 -23.46 -7.95 -13.80
CA THR A 505 -22.12 -7.49 -14.13
C THR A 505 -21.27 -7.15 -12.90
N ALA A 506 -21.88 -7.01 -11.72
CA ALA A 506 -21.23 -6.59 -10.49
C ALA A 506 -20.01 -7.46 -10.11
N ARG A 507 -20.14 -8.79 -10.23
CA ARG A 507 -19.03 -9.72 -9.96
C ARG A 507 -17.84 -9.47 -10.88
N ASP A 508 -18.09 -9.42 -12.19
CA ASP A 508 -17.02 -9.31 -13.19
C ASP A 508 -16.40 -7.91 -13.16
N SER A 509 -17.20 -6.89 -12.89
CA SER A 509 -16.71 -5.54 -12.64
C SER A 509 -15.82 -5.46 -11.41
N LEU A 510 -16.22 -6.09 -10.28
CA LEU A 510 -15.39 -6.15 -9.08
C LEU A 510 -14.08 -6.87 -9.35
N ARG A 511 -14.11 -8.04 -10.02
CA ARG A 511 -12.89 -8.77 -10.36
C ARG A 511 -11.94 -7.94 -11.21
N GLN A 512 -12.45 -7.27 -12.25
CA GLN A 512 -11.64 -6.38 -13.10
C GLN A 512 -11.01 -5.23 -12.31
N ALA A 513 -11.76 -4.67 -11.35
CA ALA A 513 -11.23 -3.62 -10.49
C ALA A 513 -10.09 -4.10 -9.61
N LEU A 514 -10.31 -5.22 -8.94
CA LEU A 514 -9.31 -5.80 -8.05
C LEU A 514 -8.06 -6.22 -8.81
N ASP A 515 -8.20 -6.74 -10.06
CA ASP A 515 -7.06 -7.12 -10.91
C ASP A 515 -6.12 -5.95 -11.22
N LEU A 516 -6.59 -4.71 -11.18
CA LEU A 516 -5.74 -3.54 -11.35
C LEU A 516 -4.77 -3.31 -10.17
N TYR A 517 -5.13 -3.77 -8.98
CA TYR A 517 -4.32 -3.63 -7.76
C TYR A 517 -3.41 -4.82 -7.51
N VAL A 518 -3.72 -5.97 -8.11
CA VAL A 518 -2.91 -7.19 -7.98
C VAL A 518 -1.77 -7.16 -8.99
N ASN A 519 -0.57 -7.49 -8.53
CA ASN A 519 0.54 -7.69 -9.44
C ASN A 519 0.37 -8.99 -10.23
N GLN A 520 0.78 -9.00 -11.49
CA GLN A 520 0.74 -10.19 -12.36
C GLN A 520 1.55 -11.38 -11.83
N GLU A 521 2.55 -11.12 -10.97
CA GLU A 521 3.37 -12.14 -10.33
C GLU A 521 2.76 -12.65 -9.01
N ASP A 522 1.71 -12.02 -8.48
CA ASP A 522 1.08 -12.39 -7.23
C ASP A 522 -0.02 -13.45 -7.46
N LEU A 523 0.38 -14.70 -7.38
CA LEU A 523 -0.52 -15.83 -7.56
C LEU A 523 -1.58 -15.95 -6.46
N VAL A 524 -1.27 -15.51 -5.23
CA VAL A 524 -2.21 -15.55 -4.10
C VAL A 524 -3.32 -14.54 -4.32
N GLY A 525 -2.98 -13.29 -4.63
CA GLY A 525 -3.95 -12.25 -4.95
C GLY A 525 -4.85 -12.63 -6.12
N GLN A 526 -4.28 -13.21 -7.19
CA GLN A 526 -5.06 -13.70 -8.34
C GLN A 526 -6.07 -14.79 -7.94
N ARG A 527 -5.65 -15.79 -7.14
CA ARG A 527 -6.56 -16.84 -6.64
C ARG A 527 -7.66 -16.28 -5.74
N GLN A 528 -7.36 -15.28 -4.93
CA GLN A 528 -8.35 -14.60 -4.11
C GLN A 528 -9.42 -13.93 -4.98
N ILE A 529 -9.03 -13.23 -6.04
CA ILE A 529 -9.98 -12.62 -7.00
C ILE A 529 -10.79 -13.69 -7.74
N GLU A 530 -10.16 -14.74 -8.20
CA GLU A 530 -10.84 -15.85 -8.86
C GLU A 530 -11.82 -16.60 -7.95
N SER A 531 -11.62 -16.55 -6.64
CA SER A 531 -12.50 -17.18 -5.65
C SER A 531 -13.84 -16.47 -5.47
N ILE A 532 -13.99 -15.23 -5.95
CA ILE A 532 -15.25 -14.48 -5.90
C ILE A 532 -16.27 -15.13 -6.83
N GLU A 533 -17.22 -15.88 -6.31
CA GLU A 533 -18.22 -16.55 -7.12
C GLU A 533 -19.39 -15.64 -7.47
N GLN A 534 -19.84 -14.80 -6.52
CA GLN A 534 -21.00 -13.95 -6.69
C GLN A 534 -20.88 -12.67 -5.85
N LEU A 535 -21.38 -11.58 -6.39
CA LEU A 535 -21.59 -10.32 -5.68
C LEU A 535 -23.00 -9.84 -5.99
N ASP A 536 -23.86 -9.85 -4.97
CA ASP A 536 -25.21 -9.33 -5.08
C ASP A 536 -25.29 -7.96 -4.40
N ALA A 537 -26.00 -7.04 -5.01
CA ALA A 537 -26.28 -5.71 -4.48
C ALA A 537 -27.79 -5.53 -4.36
N GLU A 538 -28.28 -5.33 -3.14
CA GLU A 538 -29.69 -5.10 -2.85
C GLU A 538 -29.89 -3.75 -2.18
N GLU A 539 -30.92 -3.02 -2.59
CA GLU A 539 -31.32 -1.82 -1.87
C GLU A 539 -31.87 -2.19 -0.49
N GLY A 540 -31.46 -1.45 0.51
CA GLY A 540 -31.84 -1.71 1.89
C GLY A 540 -32.04 -0.45 2.73
N VAL A 541 -32.56 -0.66 3.94
CA VAL A 541 -32.75 0.40 4.93
C VAL A 541 -32.00 -0.03 6.20
N ALA A 542 -31.27 0.91 6.81
CA ALA A 542 -30.60 0.72 8.09
C ALA A 542 -31.01 1.83 9.08
N PRO A 543 -31.17 1.50 10.38
CA PRO A 543 -31.47 2.51 11.39
C PRO A 543 -30.25 3.41 11.63
N SER A 544 -30.47 4.70 11.75
CA SER A 544 -29.47 5.68 12.12
C SER A 544 -29.50 5.96 13.62
N LYS A 545 -28.31 6.04 14.24
CA LYS A 545 -28.13 6.47 15.63
C LYS A 545 -27.28 7.75 15.75
N ILE A 546 -27.09 8.49 14.67
CA ILE A 546 -26.22 9.67 14.67
C ILE A 546 -26.93 10.84 15.36
N GLY A 547 -26.30 11.41 16.40
CA GLY A 547 -26.75 12.65 17.02
C GLY A 547 -28.05 12.59 17.81
N GLY A 548 -28.46 11.41 18.30
CA GLY A 548 -29.70 11.28 19.09
C GLY A 548 -30.99 11.21 18.25
N TRP A 549 -30.92 11.38 16.94
CA TRP A 549 -32.03 11.23 16.01
C TRP A 549 -32.24 9.77 15.64
N ARG A 550 -33.46 9.27 15.77
CA ARG A 550 -33.86 7.97 15.23
C ARG A 550 -34.37 8.18 13.81
N GLY A 551 -33.53 7.87 12.85
CA GLY A 551 -33.90 7.93 11.43
C GLY A 551 -33.55 6.63 10.72
N TYR A 552 -33.81 6.57 9.43
CA TYR A 552 -33.41 5.46 8.57
C TYR A 552 -32.65 6.01 7.39
N TYR A 553 -31.50 5.36 7.11
CA TYR A 553 -30.77 5.59 5.88
C TYR A 553 -31.14 4.55 4.84
N ARG A 554 -31.31 4.98 3.59
CA ARG A 554 -31.33 4.09 2.44
C ARG A 554 -29.89 3.79 2.03
N GLY A 555 -29.63 2.60 1.54
CA GLY A 555 -28.30 2.22 1.10
C GLY A 555 -28.28 0.87 0.43
N THR A 556 -27.09 0.39 0.12
CA THR A 556 -26.87 -0.86 -0.58
C THR A 556 -26.30 -1.91 0.36
N LYS A 557 -26.92 -3.08 0.36
CA LYS A 557 -26.43 -4.28 1.03
C LYS A 557 -25.77 -5.17 0.00
N TYR A 558 -24.47 -5.39 0.17
CA TYR A 558 -23.70 -6.29 -0.67
C TYR A 558 -23.61 -7.66 -0.02
N THR A 559 -23.81 -8.72 -0.81
CA THR A 559 -23.56 -10.10 -0.40
C THR A 559 -22.45 -10.67 -1.27
N LEU A 560 -21.31 -10.93 -0.66
CA LEU A 560 -20.14 -11.50 -1.31
C LEU A 560 -20.08 -13.00 -1.03
N VAL A 561 -20.05 -13.81 -2.08
CA VAL A 561 -19.87 -15.26 -1.98
C VAL A 561 -18.48 -15.64 -2.48
N LEU A 562 -17.69 -16.26 -1.61
CA LEU A 562 -16.36 -16.76 -1.92
C LEU A 562 -16.33 -18.29 -1.96
N ASN A 563 -15.50 -18.83 -2.84
CA ASN A 563 -15.19 -20.26 -2.88
C ASN A 563 -14.11 -20.59 -1.84
N GLU A 564 -14.49 -21.26 -0.77
CA GLU A 564 -13.59 -21.63 0.33
C GLU A 564 -12.36 -22.44 -0.12
N ARG A 565 -12.52 -23.31 -1.13
CA ARG A 565 -11.41 -24.18 -1.60
C ARG A 565 -10.37 -23.45 -2.44
N LYS A 566 -10.76 -22.34 -3.07
CA LYS A 566 -9.86 -21.53 -3.92
C LYS A 566 -9.24 -20.37 -3.18
N PHE A 567 -9.87 -19.91 -2.10
CA PHE A 567 -9.43 -18.75 -1.35
C PHE A 567 -8.22 -19.10 -0.47
N GLU A 568 -7.13 -18.38 -0.64
CA GLU A 568 -5.95 -18.45 0.22
C GLU A 568 -5.88 -17.22 1.12
N GLY A 569 -5.67 -17.40 2.43
CA GLY A 569 -5.56 -16.33 3.40
C GLY A 569 -6.76 -16.24 4.36
N SER A 570 -7.08 -15.03 4.84
CA SER A 570 -8.22 -14.77 5.73
C SER A 570 -9.39 -14.17 4.94
N PRO A 571 -10.50 -14.91 4.74
CA PRO A 571 -11.69 -14.40 4.07
C PRO A 571 -12.32 -13.21 4.79
N THR A 572 -12.28 -13.21 6.14
CA THR A 572 -12.83 -12.11 6.93
C THR A 572 -11.99 -10.84 6.79
N LEU A 573 -10.66 -10.96 6.74
CA LEU A 573 -9.77 -9.83 6.47
C LEU A 573 -10.05 -9.24 5.08
N PHE A 574 -10.10 -10.07 4.04
CA PHE A 574 -10.42 -9.66 2.68
C PHE A 574 -11.78 -8.96 2.60
N GLY A 575 -12.81 -9.54 3.23
CA GLY A 575 -14.13 -8.93 3.33
C GLY A 575 -14.12 -7.59 4.07
N SER A 576 -13.28 -7.43 5.11
CA SER A 576 -13.13 -6.15 5.83
C SER A 576 -12.55 -5.05 4.94
N VAL A 577 -11.51 -5.37 4.15
CA VAL A 577 -10.93 -4.44 3.17
C VAL A 577 -11.95 -4.08 2.09
N LEU A 578 -12.67 -5.07 1.56
CA LEU A 578 -13.74 -4.83 0.57
C LEU A 578 -14.90 -4.02 1.14
N ASN A 579 -15.27 -4.20 2.41
CA ASN A 579 -16.31 -3.39 3.04
C ASN A 579 -15.94 -1.90 3.08
N GLN A 580 -14.67 -1.58 3.38
CA GLN A 580 -14.16 -0.21 3.33
C GLN A 580 -14.11 0.32 1.88
N TYR A 581 -13.71 -0.53 0.95
CA TYR A 581 -13.69 -0.17 -0.46
C TYR A 581 -15.10 0.10 -1.02
N LEU A 582 -16.08 -0.75 -0.73
CA LEU A 582 -17.46 -0.57 -1.16
C LEU A 582 -18.15 0.65 -0.52
N ALA A 583 -17.71 1.05 0.68
CA ALA A 583 -18.20 2.25 1.34
C ALA A 583 -17.89 3.54 0.55
N LEU A 584 -16.84 3.55 -0.28
CA LEU A 584 -16.50 4.69 -1.14
C LEU A 584 -17.58 5.02 -2.18
N PHE A 585 -18.38 4.04 -2.56
CA PHE A 585 -19.44 4.19 -3.55
C PHE A 585 -20.78 4.60 -2.93
N SER A 586 -20.85 4.72 -1.61
CA SER A 586 -22.06 5.21 -0.93
C SER A 586 -22.01 6.73 -0.73
N HIS A 587 -23.17 7.37 -0.81
CA HIS A 587 -23.31 8.81 -0.60
C HIS A 587 -23.33 9.16 0.89
N ILE A 588 -23.17 10.44 1.24
CA ILE A 588 -23.18 10.92 2.64
C ILE A 588 -24.45 10.51 3.38
N ASN A 589 -25.61 10.51 2.69
CA ASN A 589 -26.89 10.16 3.25
C ASN A 589 -27.30 8.70 2.97
N SER A 590 -26.37 7.88 2.53
CA SER A 590 -26.60 6.47 2.27
C SER A 590 -25.62 5.61 3.05
N PHE A 591 -25.89 4.31 3.11
CA PHE A 591 -24.99 3.36 3.73
C PHE A 591 -24.61 2.24 2.75
N SER A 592 -23.46 1.65 2.97
CA SER A 592 -23.08 0.34 2.46
C SER A 592 -22.92 -0.64 3.60
N SER A 593 -23.26 -1.88 3.41
CA SER A 593 -22.96 -2.98 4.32
C SER A 593 -22.63 -4.22 3.55
N LEU A 594 -21.61 -4.95 3.99
CA LEU A 594 -21.17 -6.19 3.39
C LEU A 594 -21.57 -7.38 4.26
N GLU A 595 -22.04 -8.44 3.61
CA GLU A 595 -22.22 -9.76 4.19
C GLU A 595 -21.37 -10.76 3.42
N LEU A 596 -20.53 -11.51 4.13
CA LEU A 596 -19.63 -12.52 3.57
C LEU A 596 -20.24 -13.91 3.74
N LYS A 597 -20.27 -14.69 2.66
CA LYS A 597 -20.64 -16.10 2.65
C LYS A 597 -19.49 -16.93 2.08
N LEU A 598 -19.23 -18.08 2.70
CA LEU A 598 -18.37 -19.13 2.15
C LEU A 598 -19.27 -20.26 1.64
N GLY A 599 -19.38 -20.39 0.33
CA GLY A 599 -20.40 -21.23 -0.28
C GLY A 599 -21.81 -20.81 0.17
N ASN A 600 -22.51 -21.69 0.91
CA ASN A 600 -23.85 -21.40 1.42
C ASN A 600 -23.90 -20.91 2.87
N GLU A 601 -22.76 -20.94 3.59
CA GLU A 601 -22.71 -20.52 4.98
C GLU A 601 -22.41 -19.04 5.10
N ARG A 602 -23.19 -18.37 5.97
CA ARG A 602 -22.91 -16.97 6.34
C ARG A 602 -21.79 -16.95 7.35
N VAL A 603 -20.69 -16.27 6.99
CA VAL A 603 -19.48 -16.21 7.81
C VAL A 603 -19.45 -14.97 8.67
N PHE A 604 -19.66 -13.79 8.05
CA PHE A 604 -19.53 -12.52 8.73
C PHE A 604 -20.44 -11.45 8.12
N LYS A 605 -20.86 -10.51 8.97
CA LYS A 605 -21.63 -9.33 8.54
C LYS A 605 -21.08 -8.09 9.21
N TRP A 606 -20.67 -7.12 8.41
CA TRP A 606 -20.21 -5.84 8.90
C TRP A 606 -21.36 -4.91 9.22
N GLN A 607 -21.12 -3.99 10.15
CA GLN A 607 -22.07 -2.93 10.44
C GLN A 607 -22.18 -1.99 9.23
N PRO A 608 -23.36 -1.37 9.00
CA PRO A 608 -23.54 -0.39 7.94
C PRO A 608 -22.57 0.78 8.11
N MET A 609 -21.89 1.14 7.03
CA MET A 609 -20.99 2.29 6.95
C MET A 609 -21.65 3.40 6.15
N THR A 610 -21.57 4.63 6.63
CA THR A 610 -22.04 5.81 5.89
C THR A 610 -20.96 6.30 4.95
N GLY A 611 -21.33 6.76 3.75
CA GLY A 611 -20.40 7.36 2.81
C GLY A 611 -19.93 8.75 3.26
N HIS A 612 -18.69 9.06 2.97
CA HIS A 612 -18.07 10.36 3.25
C HIS A 612 -18.02 11.28 2.03
N LYS A 613 -18.55 10.87 0.88
CA LYS A 613 -18.57 11.70 -0.33
C LYS A 613 -19.69 12.72 -0.28
N ILE A 614 -19.32 14.00 -0.42
CA ILE A 614 -20.26 15.04 -0.80
C ILE A 614 -20.46 14.89 -2.31
N LEU A 615 -21.67 14.60 -2.75
CA LEU A 615 -22.02 14.72 -4.15
C LEU A 615 -22.09 16.20 -4.49
N ALA A 616 -21.24 16.61 -5.40
CA ALA A 616 -21.33 17.91 -6.04
C ALA A 616 -22.47 17.91 -7.07
#